data_04cb403070b963f8c9a40aa8e5f99414
#
_entry.id   04cb403070b963f8c9a40aa8e5f99414
#
_cell.length_a   1.000
_cell.length_b   1.000
_cell.length_c   1.000
_cell.angle_alpha   90.00
_cell.angle_beta   90.00
_cell.angle_gamma   90.00
#
_symmetry.space_group_name_H-M   'P 1'
#
loop_
_entity.id
_entity.type
_entity.pdbx_description
1 polymer ?
#
loop_
_entity_poly.entity_id
_entity_poly.type
_entity_poly.pdbx_seq_one_letter_code
_entity_poly.pdbx_strand_id
1 'polypeptide(L)'
;MNYLKHVEESCIDCGICTKNCIFLEKYKINLKDFTKREDLAFSCFECNKCQSVCPKNLNGAFVSNVLRKKNPKYKFVKFTKEQYPYRNLPDKKKRSKDLLFLGCNFPAFYPKTSKKLIELFKEKGFDFSIDCCGKPVPSTGFIPSISKNLSEEIKSKKIQRIVTACPNCYHFLMNKYDAKIISIFQWLEEYDYIIDINEPINIFFPCSDRYNREIFEVIKRHAANYNDKFTSTNCCGAGGLASKCESELANDMTSSIKDDEVYTYCATCSMRFSKYNKVHHLASVFLGIDEEVDNNFFMNAIKGKFLS
;
A
#
# COMPACT_ATOMS: atom_id res chain seq x y z
N MET A 1 -17.82 -13.56 -15.24
CA MET A 1 -18.66 -12.37 -15.52
C MET A 1 -17.76 -11.20 -15.92
N ASN A 2 -18.05 -10.53 -17.02
CA ASN A 2 -17.26 -9.36 -17.45
C ASN A 2 -17.61 -8.18 -16.51
N TYR A 3 -16.65 -7.72 -15.69
CA TYR A 3 -16.91 -6.67 -14.71
C TYR A 3 -17.38 -5.34 -15.33
N LEU A 4 -16.93 -5.00 -16.55
CA LEU A 4 -17.39 -3.79 -17.24
C LEU A 4 -18.91 -3.88 -17.50
N LYS A 5 -19.38 -5.02 -18.01
CA LYS A 5 -20.81 -5.26 -18.24
C LYS A 5 -21.61 -5.19 -16.93
N HIS A 6 -21.08 -5.77 -15.84
CA HIS A 6 -21.70 -5.66 -14.52
C HIS A 6 -21.88 -4.18 -14.08
N VAL A 7 -20.86 -3.34 -14.30
CA VAL A 7 -20.97 -1.90 -13.96
C VAL A 7 -22.00 -1.20 -14.85
N GLU A 8 -22.02 -1.50 -16.15
CA GLU A 8 -22.99 -0.92 -17.09
C GLU A 8 -24.45 -1.24 -16.74
N GLU A 9 -24.70 -2.46 -16.28
CA GLU A 9 -26.04 -2.95 -15.91
C GLU A 9 -26.48 -2.50 -14.51
N SER A 10 -25.55 -2.38 -13.57
CA SER A 10 -25.85 -2.11 -12.16
C SER A 10 -25.82 -0.63 -11.79
N CYS A 11 -25.15 0.22 -12.58
CA CYS A 11 -25.05 1.66 -12.33
C CYS A 11 -26.40 2.36 -12.53
N ILE A 12 -26.83 3.10 -11.52
CA ILE A 12 -28.08 3.87 -11.52
C ILE A 12 -27.89 5.35 -11.92
N ASP A 13 -26.75 5.71 -12.46
CA ASP A 13 -26.40 7.04 -12.97
C ASP A 13 -26.59 8.19 -11.96
N CYS A 14 -26.46 7.93 -10.64
CA CYS A 14 -26.69 8.92 -9.57
C CYS A 14 -25.62 10.01 -9.44
N GLY A 15 -24.50 9.91 -10.14
CA GLY A 15 -23.40 10.88 -10.15
C GLY A 15 -22.59 11.03 -8.86
N ILE A 16 -22.89 10.27 -7.78
CA ILE A 16 -22.20 10.38 -6.49
C ILE A 16 -20.69 10.09 -6.63
N CYS A 17 -20.32 9.08 -7.42
CA CYS A 17 -18.92 8.75 -7.67
C CYS A 17 -18.14 9.88 -8.35
N THR A 18 -18.78 10.60 -9.29
CA THR A 18 -18.20 11.77 -9.97
C THR A 18 -17.89 12.89 -8.98
N LYS A 19 -18.86 13.26 -8.15
CA LYS A 19 -18.71 14.33 -7.13
C LYS A 19 -17.64 14.02 -6.05
N ASN A 20 -17.29 12.77 -5.87
CA ASN A 20 -16.34 12.32 -4.83
C ASN A 20 -15.00 11.85 -5.38
N CYS A 21 -14.74 11.96 -6.68
CA CYS A 21 -13.51 11.52 -7.32
C CYS A 21 -12.99 12.59 -8.27
N ILE A 22 -11.90 13.25 -7.93
CA ILE A 22 -11.33 14.35 -8.73
C ILE A 22 -10.99 13.92 -10.17
N PHE A 23 -10.66 12.63 -10.38
CA PHE A 23 -10.46 12.08 -11.72
C PHE A 23 -11.78 12.02 -12.52
N LEU A 24 -12.83 11.43 -11.94
CA LEU A 24 -14.13 11.35 -12.63
C LEU A 24 -14.75 12.74 -12.85
N GLU A 25 -14.57 13.66 -11.90
CA GLU A 25 -15.02 15.04 -11.97
C GLU A 25 -14.31 15.80 -13.09
N LYS A 26 -12.99 15.69 -13.20
CA LYS A 26 -12.18 16.32 -14.26
C LYS A 26 -12.73 15.99 -15.66
N TYR A 27 -13.11 14.74 -15.88
CA TYR A 27 -13.61 14.27 -17.18
C TYR A 27 -15.14 14.28 -17.29
N LYS A 28 -15.85 14.72 -16.24
CA LYS A 28 -17.32 14.77 -16.18
C LYS A 28 -17.99 13.44 -16.53
N ILE A 29 -17.44 12.34 -16.03
CA ILE A 29 -17.90 10.97 -16.24
C ILE A 29 -18.27 10.29 -14.93
N ASN A 30 -19.14 9.30 -14.98
CA ASN A 30 -19.39 8.38 -13.88
C ASN A 30 -18.70 7.02 -14.12
N LEU A 31 -18.94 6.01 -13.25
CA LEU A 31 -18.32 4.69 -13.39
C LEU A 31 -18.83 3.92 -14.62
N LYS A 32 -20.09 4.14 -15.07
CA LYS A 32 -20.64 3.51 -16.26
C LYS A 32 -20.00 4.10 -17.53
N ASP A 33 -19.83 5.43 -17.59
CA ASP A 33 -19.12 6.06 -18.70
C ASP A 33 -17.66 5.60 -18.75
N PHE A 34 -17.03 5.46 -17.57
CA PHE A 34 -15.63 5.02 -17.48
C PHE A 34 -15.40 3.63 -18.09
N THR A 35 -16.39 2.72 -18.09
CA THR A 35 -16.24 1.40 -18.74
C THR A 35 -15.92 1.48 -20.23
N LYS A 36 -16.26 2.59 -20.90
CA LYS A 36 -16.08 2.85 -22.34
C LYS A 36 -14.87 3.72 -22.66
N ARG A 37 -14.15 4.22 -21.63
CA ARG A 37 -13.03 5.17 -21.75
C ARG A 37 -11.68 4.47 -21.56
N GLU A 38 -11.28 3.66 -22.57
CA GLU A 38 -9.98 2.98 -22.57
C GLU A 38 -8.80 3.97 -22.55
N ASP A 39 -8.97 5.14 -23.14
CA ASP A 39 -8.03 6.26 -23.13
C ASP A 39 -7.71 6.73 -21.70
N LEU A 40 -8.65 6.64 -20.77
CA LEU A 40 -8.53 7.05 -19.37
C LEU A 40 -8.14 5.91 -18.42
N ALA A 41 -7.86 4.70 -18.93
CA ALA A 41 -7.56 3.55 -18.11
C ALA A 41 -6.46 3.81 -17.07
N PHE A 42 -5.43 4.61 -17.42
CA PHE A 42 -4.31 4.93 -16.54
C PHE A 42 -4.49 6.22 -15.74
N SER A 43 -5.61 6.91 -15.84
CA SER A 43 -5.93 8.12 -15.06
C SER A 43 -6.53 7.80 -13.68
N CYS A 44 -6.95 6.55 -13.42
CA CYS A 44 -7.49 6.13 -12.13
C CYS A 44 -6.39 5.85 -11.10
N PHE A 45 -6.49 6.49 -9.91
CA PHE A 45 -5.55 6.32 -8.79
C PHE A 45 -5.77 5.03 -7.96
N GLU A 46 -6.73 4.20 -8.29
CA GLU A 46 -7.06 2.96 -7.57
C GLU A 46 -7.28 3.16 -6.04
N CYS A 47 -7.81 4.32 -5.65
CA CYS A 47 -7.99 4.70 -4.25
C CYS A 47 -9.30 4.18 -3.62
N ASN A 48 -10.18 3.57 -4.39
CA ASN A 48 -11.49 3.02 -4.00
C ASN A 48 -12.49 4.06 -3.44
N LYS A 49 -12.24 5.37 -3.49
CA LYS A 49 -13.18 6.40 -3.01
C LYS A 49 -14.53 6.30 -3.70
N CYS A 50 -14.55 6.07 -5.01
CA CYS A 50 -15.79 5.90 -5.76
C CYS A 50 -16.62 4.69 -5.29
N GLN A 51 -15.96 3.60 -4.86
CA GLN A 51 -16.63 2.43 -4.33
C GLN A 51 -17.26 2.73 -2.97
N SER A 52 -16.55 3.39 -2.06
CA SER A 52 -17.03 3.66 -0.70
C SER A 52 -18.27 4.55 -0.65
N VAL A 53 -18.52 5.35 -1.69
CA VAL A 53 -19.70 6.23 -1.78
C VAL A 53 -20.77 5.66 -2.72
N CYS A 54 -20.52 4.55 -3.41
CA CYS A 54 -21.43 3.98 -4.38
C CYS A 54 -22.50 3.11 -3.72
N PRO A 55 -23.82 3.42 -3.84
CA PRO A 55 -24.88 2.62 -3.26
C PRO A 55 -24.97 1.20 -3.87
N LYS A 56 -24.36 0.98 -5.04
CA LYS A 56 -24.25 -0.33 -5.70
C LYS A 56 -22.88 -0.98 -5.51
N ASN A 57 -22.00 -0.42 -4.65
CA ASN A 57 -20.67 -0.92 -4.35
C ASN A 57 -19.78 -1.15 -5.62
N LEU A 58 -19.96 -0.33 -6.65
CA LEU A 58 -19.20 -0.41 -7.89
C LEU A 58 -17.80 0.16 -7.71
N ASN A 59 -16.78 -0.53 -8.21
CA ASN A 59 -15.36 -0.21 -7.98
C ASN A 59 -14.65 0.26 -9.25
N GLY A 60 -14.27 1.53 -9.29
CA GLY A 60 -13.54 2.14 -10.41
C GLY A 60 -12.11 1.59 -10.59
N ALA A 61 -11.46 1.10 -9.53
CA ALA A 61 -10.16 0.45 -9.66
C ALA A 61 -10.26 -0.87 -10.44
N PHE A 62 -11.34 -1.63 -10.26
CA PHE A 62 -11.58 -2.84 -11.07
C PHE A 62 -11.89 -2.50 -12.52
N VAL A 63 -12.69 -1.45 -12.78
CA VAL A 63 -12.92 -0.95 -14.15
C VAL A 63 -11.57 -0.62 -14.79
N SER A 64 -10.77 0.22 -14.14
CA SER A 64 -9.44 0.61 -14.60
C SER A 64 -8.56 -0.61 -14.90
N ASN A 65 -8.47 -1.57 -13.99
CA ASN A 65 -7.63 -2.77 -14.17
C ASN A 65 -8.09 -3.65 -15.35
N VAL A 66 -9.40 -3.76 -15.61
CA VAL A 66 -9.92 -4.49 -16.78
C VAL A 66 -9.55 -3.76 -18.07
N LEU A 67 -9.70 -2.42 -18.10
CA LEU A 67 -9.33 -1.61 -19.26
C LEU A 67 -7.82 -1.68 -19.54
N ARG A 68 -6.96 -1.58 -18.51
CA ARG A 68 -5.49 -1.68 -18.62
C ARG A 68 -5.03 -3.02 -19.20
N LYS A 69 -5.72 -4.12 -18.90
CA LYS A 69 -5.40 -5.44 -19.46
C LYS A 69 -5.58 -5.50 -20.97
N LYS A 70 -6.47 -4.70 -21.55
CA LYS A 70 -6.66 -4.63 -23.00
C LYS A 70 -5.47 -3.96 -23.71
N ASN A 71 -4.84 -2.97 -23.05
CA ASN A 71 -3.70 -2.26 -23.58
C ASN A 71 -2.64 -2.02 -22.47
N PRO A 72 -1.85 -3.04 -22.08
CA PRO A 72 -0.87 -2.92 -21.02
C PRO A 72 0.22 -1.91 -21.32
N LYS A 73 0.59 -1.10 -20.33
CA LYS A 73 1.66 -0.09 -20.44
C LYS A 73 2.70 -0.29 -19.32
N TYR A 74 3.80 0.47 -19.37
CA TYR A 74 4.83 0.50 -18.32
C TYR A 74 5.48 -0.86 -18.04
N LYS A 75 5.82 -1.63 -19.09
CA LYS A 75 6.49 -2.95 -19.00
C LYS A 75 7.73 -2.91 -18.09
N PHE A 76 8.44 -1.78 -18.04
CA PHE A 76 9.58 -1.59 -17.16
C PHE A 76 9.22 -1.72 -15.68
N VAL A 77 8.02 -1.26 -15.25
CA VAL A 77 7.56 -1.43 -13.87
C VAL A 77 7.37 -2.92 -13.55
N LYS A 78 6.75 -3.69 -14.46
CA LYS A 78 6.65 -5.15 -14.30
C LYS A 78 8.05 -5.77 -14.15
N PHE A 79 8.95 -5.48 -15.08
CA PHE A 79 10.31 -6.00 -15.08
C PHE A 79 11.04 -5.69 -13.76
N THR A 80 11.06 -4.44 -13.32
CA THR A 80 11.76 -4.04 -12.08
C THR A 80 11.16 -4.68 -10.84
N LYS A 81 9.83 -4.81 -10.74
CA LYS A 81 9.18 -5.43 -9.59
C LYS A 81 9.38 -6.95 -9.55
N GLU A 82 9.46 -7.62 -10.69
CA GLU A 82 9.68 -9.07 -10.79
C GLU A 82 11.16 -9.46 -10.70
N GLN A 83 12.09 -8.53 -10.91
CA GLN A 83 13.53 -8.76 -10.73
C GLN A 83 14.00 -8.71 -9.27
N TYR A 84 13.08 -8.63 -8.33
CA TYR A 84 13.34 -8.67 -6.89
C TYR A 84 12.88 -10.01 -6.28
N PRO A 85 13.46 -11.17 -6.66
CA PRO A 85 13.18 -12.42 -5.98
C PRO A 85 13.79 -12.38 -4.57
N TYR A 86 13.35 -13.27 -3.69
CA TYR A 86 13.79 -13.43 -2.30
C TYR A 86 15.31 -13.67 -2.17
N ARG A 87 16.13 -12.68 -2.42
CA ARG A 87 17.61 -12.78 -2.44
C ARG A 87 18.25 -12.59 -1.08
N ASN A 88 17.54 -11.90 -0.19
CA ASN A 88 18.07 -11.55 1.12
C ASN A 88 17.63 -12.50 2.23
N LEU A 89 17.04 -13.62 1.91
CA LEU A 89 16.74 -14.66 2.90
C LEU A 89 18.03 -15.43 3.22
N PRO A 90 18.50 -15.43 4.49
CA PRO A 90 19.84 -15.87 4.84
C PRO A 90 20.07 -17.38 4.68
N ASP A 91 19.05 -18.20 4.89
CA ASP A 91 19.13 -19.65 4.69
C ASP A 91 17.81 -20.23 4.18
N LYS A 92 17.83 -20.77 2.96
CA LYS A 92 16.64 -21.38 2.33
C LYS A 92 16.13 -22.62 3.07
N LYS A 93 16.95 -23.27 3.86
CA LYS A 93 16.58 -24.48 4.61
C LYS A 93 16.13 -24.19 6.04
N LYS A 94 16.40 -23.00 6.58
CA LYS A 94 16.02 -22.63 7.94
C LYS A 94 14.50 -22.53 8.04
N ARG A 95 13.94 -23.22 9.03
CA ARG A 95 12.51 -23.09 9.37
C ARG A 95 12.28 -21.75 10.05
N SER A 96 11.24 -21.04 9.65
CA SER A 96 10.83 -19.79 10.28
C SER A 96 9.32 -19.79 10.45
N LYS A 97 8.84 -19.58 11.69
CA LYS A 97 7.40 -19.46 11.96
C LYS A 97 6.85 -18.21 11.30
N ASP A 98 7.55 -17.10 11.46
CA ASP A 98 7.17 -15.78 10.94
C ASP A 98 8.18 -15.33 9.88
N LEU A 99 7.67 -14.66 8.85
CA LEU A 99 8.45 -13.97 7.83
C LEU A 99 8.11 -12.47 7.89
N LEU A 100 9.09 -11.64 8.30
CA LEU A 100 8.94 -10.19 8.16
C LEU A 100 8.98 -9.82 6.68
N PHE A 101 7.89 -9.28 6.17
CA PHE A 101 7.77 -8.82 4.78
C PHE A 101 7.71 -7.28 4.75
N LEU A 102 8.86 -6.63 4.64
CA LEU A 102 8.96 -5.16 4.63
C LEU A 102 8.40 -4.55 3.35
N GLY A 103 8.40 -5.32 2.26
CA GLY A 103 8.04 -4.80 0.94
C GLY A 103 9.14 -3.91 0.34
N CYS A 104 8.86 -3.34 -0.84
CA CYS A 104 9.89 -2.62 -1.59
C CYS A 104 10.09 -1.14 -1.18
N ASN A 105 9.06 -0.49 -0.66
CA ASN A 105 9.10 0.95 -0.38
C ASN A 105 9.47 1.26 1.08
N PHE A 106 9.07 0.43 2.03
CA PHE A 106 9.30 0.69 3.43
C PHE A 106 10.80 0.81 3.76
N PRO A 107 11.67 -0.17 3.41
CA PRO A 107 13.10 -0.06 3.69
C PRO A 107 13.81 1.04 2.88
N ALA A 108 13.20 1.46 1.77
CA ALA A 108 13.75 2.55 0.96
C ALA A 108 13.53 3.94 1.58
N PHE A 109 12.41 4.14 2.29
CA PHE A 109 12.05 5.41 2.92
C PHE A 109 12.32 5.47 4.41
N TYR A 110 12.39 4.30 5.09
CA TYR A 110 12.59 4.16 6.53
C TYR A 110 13.66 3.10 6.85
N PRO A 111 14.94 3.36 6.48
CA PRO A 111 16.02 2.39 6.63
C PRO A 111 16.36 2.08 8.09
N LYS A 112 16.32 3.08 9.01
CA LYS A 112 16.58 2.86 10.44
C LYS A 112 15.51 1.97 11.07
N THR A 113 14.23 2.29 10.85
CA THR A 113 13.10 1.49 11.35
C THR A 113 13.13 0.08 10.76
N SER A 114 13.44 -0.06 9.47
CA SER A 114 13.59 -1.36 8.82
C SER A 114 14.68 -2.21 9.45
N LYS A 115 15.84 -1.61 9.76
CA LYS A 115 16.94 -2.28 10.45
C LYS A 115 16.51 -2.77 11.83
N LYS A 116 15.88 -1.91 12.62
CA LYS A 116 15.36 -2.27 13.95
C LYS A 116 14.36 -3.43 13.90
N LEU A 117 13.41 -3.40 12.95
CA LEU A 117 12.45 -4.50 12.75
C LEU A 117 13.15 -5.81 12.39
N ILE A 118 14.16 -5.79 11.51
CA ILE A 118 14.95 -6.96 11.15
C ILE A 118 15.67 -7.52 12.38
N GLU A 119 16.27 -6.66 13.21
CA GLU A 119 16.93 -7.06 14.46
C GLU A 119 15.98 -7.76 15.41
N LEU A 120 14.78 -7.18 15.67
CA LEU A 120 13.76 -7.78 16.54
C LEU A 120 13.30 -9.17 16.02
N PHE A 121 13.14 -9.32 14.70
CA PHE A 121 12.77 -10.61 14.12
C PHE A 121 13.88 -11.65 14.25
N LYS A 122 15.14 -11.26 14.03
CA LYS A 122 16.30 -12.13 14.20
C LYS A 122 16.49 -12.58 15.64
N GLU A 123 16.28 -11.70 16.63
CA GLU A 123 16.31 -12.04 18.06
C GLU A 123 15.29 -13.13 18.41
N LYS A 124 14.16 -13.18 17.73
CA LYS A 124 13.14 -14.25 17.87
C LYS A 124 13.42 -15.47 16.98
N GLY A 125 14.50 -15.47 16.21
CA GLY A 125 14.86 -16.57 15.30
C GLY A 125 14.02 -16.59 14.02
N PHE A 126 13.42 -15.47 13.62
CA PHE A 126 12.58 -15.35 12.42
C PHE A 126 13.35 -14.76 11.24
N ASP A 127 12.86 -15.03 10.03
CA ASP A 127 13.42 -14.54 8.78
C ASP A 127 12.74 -13.24 8.32
N PHE A 128 13.35 -12.58 7.33
CA PHE A 128 12.81 -11.37 6.71
C PHE A 128 12.96 -11.36 5.19
N SER A 129 12.15 -10.52 4.53
CA SER A 129 12.23 -10.22 3.10
C SER A 129 11.94 -8.73 2.83
N ILE A 130 12.67 -8.16 1.88
CA ILE A 130 12.43 -6.80 1.37
C ILE A 130 11.87 -6.80 -0.06
N ASP A 131 11.37 -7.93 -0.51
CA ASP A 131 10.89 -8.09 -1.88
C ASP A 131 9.55 -7.41 -2.14
N CYS A 132 9.24 -7.20 -3.41
CA CYS A 132 7.96 -6.63 -3.79
C CYS A 132 6.83 -7.67 -3.72
N CYS A 133 5.70 -7.30 -3.11
CA CYS A 133 4.49 -8.16 -3.10
C CYS A 133 3.85 -8.36 -4.49
N GLY A 134 4.27 -7.58 -5.50
CA GLY A 134 3.72 -7.64 -6.85
C GLY A 134 2.50 -6.75 -7.11
N LYS A 135 1.92 -6.08 -6.11
CA LYS A 135 0.74 -5.21 -6.27
C LYS A 135 0.87 -4.15 -7.39
N PRO A 136 2.03 -3.52 -7.65
CA PRO A 136 2.14 -2.56 -8.75
C PRO A 136 2.00 -3.16 -10.15
N VAL A 137 2.18 -4.47 -10.31
CA VAL A 137 2.15 -5.13 -11.63
C VAL A 137 0.75 -5.13 -12.25
N PRO A 138 -0.34 -5.52 -11.57
CA PRO A 138 -1.70 -5.38 -12.10
C PRO A 138 -2.05 -3.96 -12.55
N SER A 139 -1.52 -2.94 -11.86
CA SER A 139 -1.74 -1.54 -12.24
C SER A 139 -1.10 -1.16 -13.60
N THR A 140 -0.21 -2.00 -14.14
CA THR A 140 0.33 -1.86 -15.51
C THR A 140 -0.51 -2.55 -16.58
N GLY A 141 -1.51 -3.34 -16.19
CA GLY A 141 -2.29 -4.22 -17.07
C GLY A 141 -1.68 -5.62 -17.25
N PHE A 142 -0.46 -5.86 -16.77
CA PHE A 142 0.18 -7.18 -16.84
C PHE A 142 -0.21 -8.08 -15.66
N ILE A 143 -0.06 -9.39 -15.85
CA ILE A 143 -0.24 -10.39 -14.79
C ILE A 143 1.08 -10.54 -14.02
N PRO A 144 1.06 -10.47 -12.67
CA PRO A 144 2.27 -10.69 -11.87
C PRO A 144 2.69 -12.17 -11.88
N SER A 145 4.00 -12.42 -11.99
CA SER A 145 4.60 -13.76 -11.92
C SER A 145 5.25 -14.06 -10.56
N ILE A 146 5.27 -13.10 -9.64
CA ILE A 146 5.99 -13.17 -8.35
C ILE A 146 5.40 -14.21 -7.39
N SER A 147 4.12 -14.54 -7.53
CA SER A 147 3.39 -15.42 -6.60
C SER A 147 3.96 -16.82 -6.46
N LYS A 148 4.60 -17.36 -7.49
CA LYS A 148 5.14 -18.72 -7.47
C LYS A 148 6.34 -18.85 -6.52
N ASN A 149 7.29 -17.93 -6.58
CA ASN A 149 8.49 -17.95 -5.73
C ASN A 149 8.13 -17.81 -4.25
N LEU A 150 7.19 -16.91 -3.91
CA LEU A 150 6.74 -16.75 -2.52
C LEU A 150 6.05 -18.01 -1.99
N SER A 151 5.24 -18.68 -2.80
CA SER A 151 4.60 -19.95 -2.44
C SER A 151 5.64 -21.06 -2.15
N GLU A 152 6.69 -21.14 -2.95
CA GLU A 152 7.78 -22.11 -2.76
C GLU A 152 8.55 -21.82 -1.46
N GLU A 153 8.83 -20.57 -1.17
CA GLU A 153 9.50 -20.15 0.07
C GLU A 153 8.65 -20.46 1.31
N ILE A 154 7.36 -20.14 1.29
CA ILE A 154 6.44 -20.44 2.38
C ILE A 154 6.47 -21.93 2.71
N LYS A 155 6.38 -22.80 1.69
CA LYS A 155 6.38 -24.26 1.86
C LYS A 155 7.72 -24.77 2.35
N SER A 156 8.83 -24.36 1.72
CA SER A 156 10.18 -24.87 2.04
C SER A 156 10.62 -24.49 3.45
N LYS A 157 10.28 -23.32 3.93
CA LYS A 157 10.63 -22.82 5.27
C LYS A 157 9.56 -23.11 6.31
N LYS A 158 8.40 -23.62 5.92
CA LYS A 158 7.24 -23.87 6.79
C LYS A 158 6.75 -22.59 7.48
N ILE A 159 6.73 -21.48 6.76
CA ILE A 159 6.24 -20.18 7.23
C ILE A 159 4.75 -20.29 7.54
N GLN A 160 4.36 -19.90 8.75
CA GLN A 160 2.98 -19.91 9.21
C GLN A 160 2.34 -18.52 9.08
N ARG A 161 3.16 -17.46 9.28
CA ARG A 161 2.68 -16.08 9.19
C ARG A 161 3.61 -15.22 8.34
N ILE A 162 3.02 -14.36 7.51
CA ILE A 162 3.72 -13.28 6.82
C ILE A 162 3.34 -11.97 7.52
N VAL A 163 4.33 -11.31 8.11
CA VAL A 163 4.17 -10.08 8.87
C VAL A 163 4.53 -8.89 7.98
N THR A 164 3.55 -8.10 7.58
CA THR A 164 3.73 -7.04 6.58
C THR A 164 3.87 -5.66 7.20
N ALA A 165 4.89 -4.89 6.80
CA ALA A 165 5.07 -3.50 7.19
C ALA A 165 4.28 -2.50 6.33
N CYS A 166 3.70 -2.95 5.22
CA CYS A 166 2.99 -2.10 4.25
C CYS A 166 1.53 -2.52 4.13
N PRO A 167 0.55 -1.60 4.29
CA PRO A 167 -0.87 -1.92 4.18
C PRO A 167 -1.26 -2.41 2.77
N ASN A 168 -0.56 -1.94 1.73
CA ASN A 168 -0.78 -2.47 0.38
C ASN A 168 -0.31 -3.92 0.24
N CYS A 169 0.79 -4.32 0.89
CA CYS A 169 1.24 -5.71 0.91
C CYS A 169 0.24 -6.57 1.70
N TYR A 170 -0.18 -6.11 2.87
CA TYR A 170 -1.18 -6.78 3.71
C TYR A 170 -2.41 -7.19 2.89
N HIS A 171 -3.15 -6.22 2.36
CA HIS A 171 -4.39 -6.49 1.61
C HIS A 171 -4.16 -7.21 0.27
N PHE A 172 -3.01 -7.01 -0.37
CA PHE A 172 -2.71 -7.69 -1.64
C PHE A 172 -2.32 -9.17 -1.45
N LEU A 173 -1.70 -9.53 -0.34
CA LEU A 173 -1.28 -10.91 -0.06
C LEU A 173 -2.37 -11.74 0.62
N MET A 174 -3.38 -11.10 1.24
CA MET A 174 -4.50 -11.80 1.88
C MET A 174 -5.14 -12.84 0.96
N ASN A 175 -5.41 -14.01 1.52
CA ASN A 175 -6.08 -15.13 0.85
C ASN A 175 -5.37 -15.65 -0.43
N LYS A 176 -4.08 -15.34 -0.62
CA LYS A 176 -3.30 -15.82 -1.77
C LYS A 176 -2.37 -16.98 -1.44
N TYR A 177 -2.09 -17.18 -0.17
CA TYR A 177 -1.08 -18.14 0.30
C TYR A 177 -1.60 -18.92 1.50
N ASP A 178 -1.00 -20.08 1.77
CA ASP A 178 -1.30 -20.95 2.92
C ASP A 178 -0.69 -20.43 4.24
N ALA A 179 -0.25 -19.18 4.28
CA ALA A 179 0.26 -18.51 5.47
C ALA A 179 -0.70 -17.39 5.90
N LYS A 180 -0.90 -17.22 7.20
CA LYS A 180 -1.70 -16.13 7.75
C LYS A 180 -0.98 -14.80 7.51
N ILE A 181 -1.67 -13.83 6.93
CA ILE A 181 -1.13 -12.46 6.77
C ILE A 181 -1.52 -11.66 8.01
N ILE A 182 -0.53 -11.04 8.65
CA ILE A 182 -0.74 -10.11 9.77
C ILE A 182 0.03 -8.80 9.50
N SER A 183 -0.39 -7.72 10.16
CA SER A 183 0.33 -6.45 10.10
C SER A 183 1.52 -6.45 11.05
N ILE A 184 2.52 -5.61 10.77
CA ILE A 184 3.64 -5.39 11.71
C ILE A 184 3.12 -4.88 13.07
N PHE A 185 2.04 -4.11 13.09
CA PHE A 185 1.46 -3.58 14.33
C PHE A 185 0.91 -4.70 15.22
N GLN A 186 0.21 -5.69 14.63
CA GLN A 186 -0.23 -6.88 15.38
C GLN A 186 0.95 -7.65 15.97
N TRP A 187 2.03 -7.80 15.20
CA TRP A 187 3.22 -8.50 15.67
C TRP A 187 3.94 -7.72 16.78
N LEU A 188 4.09 -6.39 16.64
CA LEU A 188 4.70 -5.54 17.66
C LEU A 188 3.88 -5.57 18.96
N GLU A 189 2.55 -5.56 18.88
CA GLU A 189 1.66 -5.68 20.04
C GLU A 189 1.81 -7.07 20.72
N GLU A 190 1.83 -8.16 19.94
CA GLU A 190 2.02 -9.53 20.49
C GLU A 190 3.31 -9.72 21.28
N TYR A 191 4.33 -8.93 21.00
CA TYR A 191 5.65 -9.02 21.65
C TYR A 191 5.98 -7.82 22.54
N ASP A 192 5.00 -6.98 22.88
CA ASP A 192 5.13 -5.81 23.77
C ASP A 192 6.21 -4.79 23.34
N TYR A 193 6.31 -4.54 22.02
CA TYR A 193 7.29 -3.59 21.48
C TYR A 193 6.71 -2.21 21.18
N ILE A 194 5.43 -1.95 21.47
CA ILE A 194 4.78 -0.68 21.16
C ILE A 194 4.90 0.31 22.30
N ILE A 195 5.35 1.52 21.98
CA ILE A 195 5.26 2.69 22.84
C ILE A 195 3.97 3.42 22.49
N ASP A 196 3.07 3.57 23.48
CA ASP A 196 1.78 4.23 23.30
C ASP A 196 1.93 5.72 22.99
N ILE A 197 1.08 6.24 22.09
CA ILE A 197 0.97 7.66 21.80
C ILE A 197 -0.19 8.25 22.59
N ASN A 198 0.12 9.10 23.56
CA ASN A 198 -0.90 9.74 24.42
C ASN A 198 -1.35 11.11 23.87
N GLU A 199 -0.54 11.77 23.05
CA GLU A 199 -0.84 13.06 22.46
C GLU A 199 -1.82 12.93 21.29
N PRO A 200 -2.64 13.98 21.04
CA PRO A 200 -3.52 14.00 19.87
C PRO A 200 -2.72 13.99 18.57
N ILE A 201 -3.04 13.07 17.67
CA ILE A 201 -2.37 12.98 16.35
C ILE A 201 -3.36 13.05 15.21
N ASN A 202 -2.94 13.63 14.08
CA ASN A 202 -3.74 13.67 12.85
C ASN A 202 -3.36 12.50 11.95
N ILE A 203 -4.27 11.52 11.77
CA ILE A 203 -3.98 10.31 10.99
C ILE A 203 -4.51 10.42 9.57
N PHE A 204 -3.62 10.17 8.60
CA PHE A 204 -3.99 9.89 7.22
C PHE A 204 -4.09 8.38 6.99
N PHE A 205 -5.30 7.89 6.75
CA PHE A 205 -5.57 6.49 6.46
C PHE A 205 -5.15 6.11 5.03
N PRO A 206 -4.24 5.14 4.85
CA PRO A 206 -3.89 4.62 3.53
C PRO A 206 -5.10 4.07 2.77
N CYS A 207 -5.17 4.33 1.46
CA CYS A 207 -6.34 3.93 0.66
C CYS A 207 -6.66 2.44 0.70
N SER A 208 -5.67 1.58 0.89
CA SER A 208 -5.86 0.13 1.01
C SER A 208 -6.55 -0.30 2.30
N ASP A 209 -6.43 0.49 3.37
CA ASP A 209 -7.00 0.18 4.70
C ASP A 209 -8.09 1.17 5.14
N ARG A 210 -8.27 2.27 4.42
CA ARG A 210 -9.15 3.39 4.80
C ARG A 210 -10.59 2.99 5.12
N TYR A 211 -11.12 2.02 4.40
CA TYR A 211 -12.53 1.66 4.51
C TYR A 211 -12.79 0.45 5.41
N ASN A 212 -11.87 -0.51 5.43
CA ASN A 212 -11.96 -1.70 6.27
C ASN A 212 -11.33 -1.49 7.65
N ARG A 213 -10.30 -0.63 7.73
CA ARG A 213 -9.56 -0.27 8.96
C ARG A 213 -8.99 -1.45 9.74
N GLU A 214 -8.75 -2.59 9.09
CA GLU A 214 -8.27 -3.82 9.73
C GLU A 214 -6.94 -3.64 10.45
N ILE A 215 -5.99 -2.95 9.81
CA ILE A 215 -4.70 -2.62 10.41
C ILE A 215 -4.89 -1.55 11.50
N PHE A 216 -5.75 -0.57 11.23
CA PHE A 216 -5.98 0.53 12.14
C PHE A 216 -6.65 0.10 13.45
N GLU A 217 -7.41 -0.99 13.47
CA GLU A 217 -8.00 -1.54 14.71
C GLU A 217 -6.95 -1.90 15.78
N VAL A 218 -5.74 -2.27 15.35
CA VAL A 218 -4.61 -2.45 16.26
C VAL A 218 -4.00 -1.10 16.67
N ILE A 219 -3.72 -0.25 15.68
CA ILE A 219 -3.07 1.05 15.88
C ILE A 219 -3.85 1.91 16.89
N LYS A 220 -5.18 1.94 16.80
CA LYS A 220 -6.02 2.78 17.67
C LYS A 220 -5.96 2.40 19.15
N ARG A 221 -5.56 1.17 19.50
CA ARG A 221 -5.36 0.78 20.89
C ARG A 221 -4.15 1.47 21.52
N HIS A 222 -3.18 1.84 20.69
CA HIS A 222 -1.91 2.45 21.08
C HIS A 222 -1.81 3.93 20.70
N ALA A 223 -2.82 4.46 20.00
CA ALA A 223 -2.95 5.88 19.61
C ALA A 223 -4.40 6.30 19.76
N ALA A 224 -4.91 6.30 20.99
CA ALA A 224 -6.34 6.49 21.29
C ALA A 224 -6.83 7.91 20.94
N ASN A 225 -5.97 8.93 21.06
CA ASN A 225 -6.29 10.34 20.81
C ASN A 225 -5.97 10.73 19.36
N TYR A 226 -6.66 10.13 18.39
CA TYR A 226 -6.46 10.47 16.98
C TYR A 226 -7.59 11.29 16.39
N ASN A 227 -7.24 12.13 15.42
CA ASN A 227 -8.18 12.88 14.60
C ASN A 227 -8.19 12.35 13.16
N ASP A 228 -9.38 12.07 12.63
CA ASP A 228 -9.61 11.71 11.20
C ASP A 228 -9.84 12.99 10.38
N LYS A 229 -8.83 13.87 10.39
CA LYS A 229 -8.88 15.21 9.77
C LYS A 229 -8.90 15.17 8.23
N PHE A 230 -8.34 14.10 7.64
CA PHE A 230 -8.05 14.05 6.21
C PHE A 230 -9.07 13.28 5.37
N THR A 231 -10.32 13.21 5.81
CA THR A 231 -11.40 12.46 5.13
C THR A 231 -11.75 12.99 3.75
N SER A 232 -11.57 14.31 3.52
CA SER A 232 -11.81 14.94 2.23
C SER A 232 -10.75 14.59 1.19
N THR A 233 -9.53 14.26 1.60
CA THR A 233 -8.43 13.91 0.71
C THR A 233 -8.61 12.51 0.14
N ASN A 234 -8.76 12.39 -1.17
CA ASN A 234 -9.06 11.12 -1.84
C ASN A 234 -7.95 10.08 -1.66
N CYS A 235 -6.69 10.46 -1.91
CA CYS A 235 -5.51 9.63 -1.67
C CYS A 235 -4.24 10.51 -1.66
N CYS A 236 -3.07 9.89 -1.45
CA CYS A 236 -1.78 10.59 -1.49
C CYS A 236 -1.28 10.87 -2.93
N GLY A 237 -2.05 10.56 -3.97
CA GLY A 237 -1.65 10.79 -5.36
C GLY A 237 -0.67 9.79 -5.96
N ALA A 238 -0.27 8.72 -5.25
CA ALA A 238 0.73 7.74 -5.75
C ALA A 238 0.11 6.49 -6.38
N GLY A 239 -1.20 6.25 -6.21
CA GLY A 239 -1.84 5.00 -6.60
C GLY A 239 -1.95 4.80 -8.11
N GLY A 240 -2.09 3.55 -8.53
CA GLY A 240 -2.47 3.15 -9.89
C GLY A 240 -1.56 3.63 -11.02
N LEU A 241 -0.33 4.10 -10.75
CA LEU A 241 0.53 4.77 -11.74
C LEU A 241 -0.10 6.03 -12.37
N ALA A 242 -1.25 6.50 -11.85
CA ALA A 242 -2.01 7.59 -12.43
C ALA A 242 -1.24 8.92 -12.44
N SER A 243 -0.32 9.15 -11.50
CA SER A 243 0.54 10.33 -11.49
C SER A 243 1.39 10.51 -12.77
N LYS A 244 1.54 9.44 -13.58
CA LYS A 244 2.22 9.52 -14.89
C LYS A 244 1.35 10.16 -15.99
N CYS A 245 0.02 10.09 -15.85
CA CYS A 245 -0.95 10.68 -16.77
C CYS A 245 -1.64 11.90 -16.18
N GLU A 246 -1.78 11.95 -14.86
CA GLU A 246 -2.53 12.93 -14.09
C GLU A 246 -1.64 13.57 -13.01
N SER A 247 -0.52 14.15 -13.43
CA SER A 247 0.47 14.75 -12.51
C SER A 247 -0.11 15.90 -11.69
N GLU A 248 -0.96 16.73 -12.29
CA GLU A 248 -1.65 17.84 -11.61
C GLU A 248 -2.58 17.32 -10.52
N LEU A 249 -3.50 16.40 -10.85
CA LEU A 249 -4.39 15.79 -9.86
C LEU A 249 -3.62 15.09 -8.74
N ALA A 250 -2.49 14.45 -9.06
CA ALA A 250 -1.64 13.83 -8.06
C ALA A 250 -1.00 14.86 -7.11
N ASN A 251 -0.62 16.03 -7.62
CA ASN A 251 -0.09 17.12 -6.82
C ASN A 251 -1.19 17.79 -5.99
N ASP A 252 -2.37 18.02 -6.55
CA ASP A 252 -3.52 18.59 -5.84
C ASP A 252 -3.89 17.71 -4.63
N MET A 253 -3.94 16.38 -4.81
CA MET A 253 -4.17 15.46 -3.69
C MET A 253 -3.06 15.54 -2.64
N THR A 254 -1.79 15.65 -3.06
CA THR A 254 -0.67 15.72 -2.11
C THR A 254 -0.66 17.02 -1.33
N SER A 255 -0.98 18.15 -1.99
CA SER A 255 -0.98 19.49 -1.38
C SER A 255 -2.28 19.83 -0.63
N SER A 256 -3.33 19.02 -0.75
CA SER A 256 -4.62 19.27 -0.08
C SER A 256 -4.55 19.25 1.45
N ILE A 257 -3.47 18.72 2.02
CA ILE A 257 -3.18 18.68 3.45
C ILE A 257 -1.87 19.41 3.79
N LYS A 258 -1.49 20.39 2.96
CA LYS A 258 -0.26 21.16 3.15
C LYS A 258 -0.23 21.86 4.53
N ASP A 259 0.98 21.96 5.09
CA ASP A 259 1.30 22.59 6.38
C ASP A 259 0.69 21.88 7.61
N ASP A 260 0.25 20.63 7.46
CA ASP A 260 -0.20 19.78 8.56
C ASP A 260 0.93 18.86 9.08
N GLU A 261 0.85 18.47 10.35
CA GLU A 261 1.60 17.34 10.89
C GLU A 261 0.79 16.06 10.66
N VAL A 262 1.38 15.11 9.94
CA VAL A 262 0.66 13.94 9.42
C VAL A 262 1.25 12.65 9.95
N TYR A 263 0.43 11.83 10.60
CA TYR A 263 0.75 10.46 10.96
C TYR A 263 0.14 9.49 9.96
N THR A 264 0.89 8.51 9.51
CA THR A 264 0.37 7.46 8.61
C THR A 264 1.14 6.16 8.80
N TYR A 265 0.60 5.06 8.32
CA TYR A 265 1.22 3.74 8.36
C TYR A 265 1.51 3.16 6.96
N CYS A 266 1.69 4.04 5.99
CA CYS A 266 2.08 3.68 4.62
C CYS A 266 3.28 4.51 4.16
N ALA A 267 4.44 3.88 3.96
CA ALA A 267 5.66 4.56 3.54
C ALA A 267 5.52 5.34 2.22
N THR A 268 4.67 4.88 1.30
CA THR A 268 4.38 5.62 0.06
C THR A 268 3.57 6.89 0.32
N CYS A 269 2.61 6.85 1.26
CA CYS A 269 1.89 8.06 1.67
C CYS A 269 2.82 9.03 2.37
N SER A 270 3.68 8.55 3.27
CA SER A 270 4.70 9.37 3.93
C SER A 270 5.58 10.11 2.92
N MET A 271 6.14 9.41 1.96
CA MET A 271 6.98 10.00 0.91
C MET A 271 6.24 11.08 0.11
N ARG A 272 4.97 10.85 -0.21
CA ARG A 272 4.20 11.85 -0.96
C ARG A 272 3.93 13.11 -0.14
N PHE A 273 3.51 12.93 1.11
CA PHE A 273 3.16 14.06 1.96
C PHE A 273 4.37 14.79 2.54
N SER A 274 5.53 14.14 2.71
CA SER A 274 6.75 14.80 3.20
C SER A 274 7.25 15.94 2.30
N LYS A 275 6.72 16.03 1.09
CA LYS A 275 6.98 17.18 0.20
C LYS A 275 6.47 18.51 0.77
N TYR A 276 5.40 18.50 1.56
CA TYR A 276 4.73 19.68 2.06
C TYR A 276 4.47 19.66 3.57
N ASN A 277 4.76 18.57 4.24
CA ASN A 277 4.33 18.30 5.61
C ASN A 277 5.45 17.65 6.43
N LYS A 278 5.41 17.82 7.74
CA LYS A 278 6.11 16.94 8.67
C LYS A 278 5.34 15.63 8.78
N VAL A 279 5.97 14.51 8.46
CA VAL A 279 5.29 13.22 8.37
C VAL A 279 5.94 12.18 9.27
N HIS A 280 5.11 11.51 10.07
CA HIS A 280 5.51 10.43 10.96
C HIS A 280 4.94 9.10 10.48
N HIS A 281 5.80 8.09 10.34
CA HIS A 281 5.35 6.74 10.10
C HIS A 281 5.11 6.03 11.43
N LEU A 282 3.88 5.54 11.65
CA LEU A 282 3.48 4.97 12.94
C LEU A 282 4.36 3.80 13.42
N ALA A 283 4.95 3.01 12.51
CA ALA A 283 5.87 1.96 12.92
C ALA A 283 7.18 2.54 13.52
N SER A 284 7.68 3.68 13.03
CA SER A 284 8.83 4.37 13.63
C SER A 284 8.49 4.92 15.01
N VAL A 285 7.33 5.60 15.11
CA VAL A 285 6.88 6.22 16.36
C VAL A 285 6.67 5.19 17.46
N PHE A 286 5.98 4.08 17.16
CA PHE A 286 5.74 2.99 18.12
C PHE A 286 7.01 2.29 18.61
N LEU A 287 8.08 2.35 17.82
CA LEU A 287 9.39 1.84 18.22
C LEU A 287 10.30 2.90 18.88
N GLY A 288 9.80 4.12 19.10
CA GLY A 288 10.57 5.23 19.66
C GLY A 288 11.70 5.71 18.75
N ILE A 289 11.56 5.52 17.43
CA ILE A 289 12.59 5.88 16.45
C ILE A 289 12.21 7.21 15.81
N ASP A 290 13.06 8.23 16.03
CA ASP A 290 12.96 9.48 15.31
C ASP A 290 13.58 9.31 13.92
N GLU A 291 12.72 9.13 12.93
CA GLU A 291 13.10 8.92 11.54
C GLU A 291 12.14 9.63 10.59
N GLU A 292 12.66 10.61 9.87
CA GLU A 292 11.97 11.23 8.74
C GLU A 292 12.10 10.38 7.47
N VAL A 293 11.29 10.70 6.46
CA VAL A 293 11.36 10.05 5.15
C VAL A 293 12.74 10.29 4.52
N ASP A 294 13.48 9.21 4.27
CA ASP A 294 14.79 9.31 3.61
C ASP A 294 14.62 9.52 2.09
N ASN A 295 15.20 10.61 1.59
CA ASN A 295 15.16 10.97 0.17
C ASN A 295 16.13 10.16 -0.71
N ASN A 296 17.03 9.37 -0.12
CA ASN A 296 17.98 8.52 -0.85
C ASN A 296 17.35 7.19 -1.30
N PHE A 297 16.08 7.23 -1.69
CA PHE A 297 15.26 6.07 -2.04
C PHE A 297 16.00 5.01 -2.87
N PHE A 298 16.68 5.43 -3.94
CA PHE A 298 17.34 4.49 -4.85
C PHE A 298 18.52 3.76 -4.17
N MET A 299 19.35 4.51 -3.46
CA MET A 299 20.49 3.94 -2.74
C MET A 299 20.04 3.03 -1.59
N ASN A 300 19.00 3.42 -0.86
CA ASN A 300 18.45 2.59 0.22
C ASN A 300 17.81 1.31 -0.32
N ALA A 301 17.12 1.37 -1.45
CA ALA A 301 16.57 0.18 -2.10
C ALA A 301 17.67 -0.80 -2.52
N ILE A 302 18.81 -0.31 -3.01
CA ILE A 302 20.00 -1.13 -3.33
C ILE A 302 20.62 -1.70 -2.05
N LYS A 303 20.91 -0.84 -1.05
CA LYS A 303 21.49 -1.28 0.24
C LYS A 303 20.61 -2.31 0.94
N GLY A 304 19.30 -2.12 0.90
CA GLY A 304 18.34 -3.05 1.48
C GLY A 304 18.52 -4.49 0.97
N LYS A 305 18.91 -4.67 -0.30
CA LYS A 305 19.16 -6.01 -0.88
C LYS A 305 20.35 -6.76 -0.28
N PHE A 306 21.25 -6.04 0.37
CA PHE A 306 22.44 -6.61 0.98
C PHE A 306 22.33 -6.70 2.52
N LEU A 307 21.17 -6.41 3.10
CA LEU A 307 20.91 -6.68 4.51
C LEU A 307 20.91 -8.19 4.74
N SER A 308 21.77 -8.64 5.62
CA SER A 308 21.97 -10.05 6.01
C SER A 308 21.52 -10.29 7.45
#